data_477decb2b5e6c8fb7a664079e67a0ae8
#
_entry.id   477decb2b5e6c8fb7a664079e67a0ae8
#
_cell.length_a   1.000
_cell.length_b   1.000
_cell.length_c   1.000
_cell.angle_alpha   90.00
_cell.angle_beta   90.00
_cell.angle_gamma   90.00
#
_symmetry.space_group_name_H-M   'P 1'
#
loop_
_entity.id
_entity.type
_entity.pdbx_description
1 polymer ?
#
loop_
_entity_poly.entity_id
_entity_poly.type
_entity_poly.pdbx_seq_one_letter_code
_entity_poly.pdbx_strand_id
1 'polypeptide(L)'
;MKVELQISETYKEEKLIVQAPQETDKIQKVIEFAENLDRTEKIKGKIDDQVYLVKVGKIQRFYIENRKVLAETASQTYNIDLRLYQVLEILPTNFIQISQSEIININSISHLKLTPNGLVEIFLKNESFTYSSRRYLKTIKEKLEL
;
A
#
# COMPACT_ATOMS: atom_id res chain seq x y z
N MET A 1 18.46 -9.18 18.94
CA MET A 1 17.90 -10.25 18.10
C MET A 1 19.04 -11.05 17.46
N LYS A 2 19.00 -12.34 17.61
CA LYS A 2 19.98 -13.23 16.97
C LYS A 2 19.45 -13.69 15.61
N VAL A 3 20.31 -13.72 14.60
CA VAL A 3 19.94 -14.16 13.26
C VAL A 3 20.71 -15.45 12.93
N GLU A 4 19.99 -16.49 12.52
CA GLU A 4 20.56 -17.75 12.08
C GLU A 4 20.11 -18.06 10.65
N LEU A 5 21.04 -18.47 9.81
CA LEU A 5 20.75 -18.86 8.43
C LEU A 5 21.04 -20.35 8.26
N GLN A 6 20.06 -21.11 7.80
CA GLN A 6 20.18 -22.54 7.50
C GLN A 6 19.82 -22.76 6.03
N ILE A 7 20.78 -23.24 5.25
CA ILE A 7 20.59 -23.53 3.83
C ILE A 7 20.83 -25.02 3.60
N SER A 8 19.88 -25.69 2.96
CA SER A 8 19.99 -27.10 2.57
C SER A 8 19.10 -27.36 1.36
N GLU A 9 19.57 -28.20 0.45
CA GLU A 9 18.79 -28.65 -0.71
C GLU A 9 17.56 -29.48 -0.32
N THR A 10 17.48 -29.92 0.95
CA THR A 10 16.31 -30.66 1.45
C THR A 10 15.10 -29.77 1.71
N TYR A 11 15.28 -28.44 1.84
CA TYR A 11 14.18 -27.52 2.00
C TYR A 11 13.46 -27.32 0.66
N LYS A 12 12.12 -27.37 0.70
CA LYS A 12 11.27 -27.25 -0.49
C LYS A 12 10.82 -25.80 -0.78
N GLU A 13 10.91 -24.93 0.21
CA GLU A 13 10.46 -23.55 0.12
C GLU A 13 11.37 -22.64 0.94
N GLU A 14 11.36 -21.35 0.58
CA GLU A 14 11.98 -20.32 1.41
C GLU A 14 11.03 -19.96 2.55
N LYS A 15 11.54 -19.92 3.77
CA LYS A 15 10.70 -19.65 4.95
C LYS A 15 11.48 -18.86 5.99
N LEU A 16 10.85 -17.79 6.46
CA LEU A 16 11.33 -17.02 7.61
C LEU A 16 10.55 -17.44 8.86
N ILE A 17 11.26 -17.85 9.92
CA ILE A 17 10.67 -18.17 11.21
C ILE A 17 11.20 -17.17 12.23
N VAL A 18 10.31 -16.49 12.92
CA VAL A 18 10.67 -15.59 14.02
C VAL A 18 10.24 -16.25 15.33
N GLN A 19 11.21 -16.53 16.21
CA GLN A 19 10.95 -17.10 17.52
C GLN A 19 11.19 -16.03 18.58
N ALA A 20 10.19 -15.78 19.40
CA ALA A 20 10.25 -14.76 20.45
C ALA A 20 9.30 -15.10 21.59
N PRO A 21 9.61 -14.65 22.83
CA PRO A 21 8.71 -14.87 23.96
C PRO A 21 7.36 -14.14 23.82
N GLN A 22 7.34 -13.04 23.08
CA GLN A 22 6.14 -12.24 22.85
C GLN A 22 6.29 -11.43 21.56
N GLU A 23 5.17 -11.02 21.02
CA GLU A 23 5.13 -10.16 19.84
C GLU A 23 5.47 -8.71 20.22
N THR A 24 6.38 -8.11 19.45
CA THR A 24 6.81 -6.71 19.66
C THR A 24 6.73 -5.95 18.35
N ASP A 25 6.74 -4.61 18.42
CA ASP A 25 6.77 -3.76 17.22
C ASP A 25 7.98 -4.05 16.33
N LYS A 26 9.11 -4.37 16.94
CA LYS A 26 10.33 -4.74 16.20
C LYS A 26 10.12 -6.03 15.39
N ILE A 27 9.49 -7.02 15.98
CA ILE A 27 9.17 -8.29 15.30
C ILE A 27 8.17 -8.06 14.18
N GLN A 28 7.14 -7.23 14.41
CA GLN A 28 6.17 -6.87 13.38
C GLN A 28 6.83 -6.22 12.17
N LYS A 29 7.81 -5.34 12.38
CA LYS A 29 8.57 -4.72 11.30
C LYS A 29 9.36 -5.73 10.48
N VAL A 30 9.94 -6.73 11.12
CA VAL A 30 10.67 -7.81 10.44
C VAL A 30 9.72 -8.65 9.58
N ILE A 31 8.57 -9.01 10.12
CA ILE A 31 7.56 -9.79 9.41
C ILE A 31 7.04 -8.99 8.19
N GLU A 32 6.68 -7.74 8.39
CA GLU A 32 6.20 -6.87 7.32
C GLU A 32 7.25 -6.71 6.21
N PHE A 33 8.51 -6.51 6.57
CA PHE A 33 9.60 -6.43 5.61
C PHE A 33 9.70 -7.71 4.77
N ALA A 34 9.67 -8.88 5.44
CA ALA A 34 9.75 -10.17 4.76
C ALA A 34 8.55 -10.42 3.83
N GLU A 35 7.34 -10.10 4.26
CA GLU A 35 6.14 -10.24 3.44
C GLU A 35 6.16 -9.36 2.19
N ASN A 36 6.84 -8.23 2.25
CA ASN A 36 6.93 -7.29 1.12
C ASN A 36 8.11 -7.52 0.18
N LEU A 37 8.99 -8.48 0.47
CA LEU A 37 10.19 -8.74 -0.36
C LEU A 37 9.85 -9.09 -1.81
N ASP A 38 8.75 -9.82 -2.03
CA ASP A 38 8.31 -10.23 -3.36
C ASP A 38 7.33 -9.22 -3.99
N ARG A 39 7.09 -8.09 -3.33
CA ARG A 39 6.20 -7.06 -3.85
C ARG A 39 6.92 -6.15 -4.83
N THR A 40 6.13 -5.54 -5.70
CA THR A 40 6.64 -4.65 -6.75
C THR A 40 7.23 -3.38 -6.16
N GLU A 41 8.47 -3.04 -6.54
CA GLU A 41 9.12 -1.77 -6.15
C GLU A 41 8.83 -0.64 -7.12
N LYS A 42 8.63 -0.95 -8.41
CA LYS A 42 8.37 0.03 -9.45
C LYS A 42 7.19 -0.44 -10.31
N ILE A 43 6.40 0.51 -10.77
CA ILE A 43 5.27 0.27 -11.65
C ILE A 43 5.41 1.15 -12.90
N LYS A 44 4.98 0.63 -14.06
CA LYS A 44 4.99 1.41 -15.29
C LYS A 44 3.84 2.41 -15.28
N GLY A 45 4.17 3.68 -15.41
CA GLY A 45 3.21 4.76 -15.54
C GLY A 45 3.42 5.51 -16.85
N LYS A 46 2.33 5.95 -17.47
CA LYS A 46 2.39 6.67 -18.74
C LYS A 46 1.93 8.11 -18.57
N ILE A 47 2.64 9.01 -19.22
CA ILE A 47 2.20 10.38 -19.47
C ILE A 47 2.34 10.58 -20.98
N ASP A 48 1.21 10.80 -21.66
CA ASP A 48 1.14 10.83 -23.13
C ASP A 48 1.71 9.53 -23.72
N ASP A 49 2.73 9.62 -24.57
CA ASP A 49 3.39 8.47 -25.19
C ASP A 49 4.68 8.03 -24.49
N GLN A 50 4.97 8.61 -23.33
CA GLN A 50 6.17 8.29 -22.56
C GLN A 50 5.85 7.33 -21.41
N VAL A 51 6.72 6.33 -21.22
CA VAL A 51 6.60 5.34 -20.17
C VAL A 51 7.65 5.61 -19.10
N TYR A 52 7.19 5.73 -17.87
CA TYR A 52 8.04 5.97 -16.69
C TYR A 52 8.04 4.75 -15.78
N LEU A 53 9.18 4.46 -15.17
CA LEU A 53 9.28 3.47 -14.10
C LEU A 53 9.13 4.21 -12.77
N VAL A 54 7.93 4.17 -12.21
CA VAL A 54 7.57 4.94 -11.03
C VAL A 54 7.81 4.11 -9.77
N LYS A 55 8.57 4.65 -8.83
CA LYS A 55 8.75 3.99 -7.53
C LYS A 55 7.43 3.96 -6.78
N VAL A 56 7.01 2.76 -6.40
CA VAL A 56 5.75 2.54 -5.70
C VAL A 56 5.69 3.34 -4.39
N GLY A 57 6.82 3.43 -3.66
CA GLY A 57 6.90 4.21 -2.43
C GLY A 57 6.62 5.71 -2.58
N LYS A 58 6.73 6.26 -3.79
CA LYS A 58 6.41 7.66 -4.06
C LYS A 58 4.96 7.89 -4.47
N ILE A 59 4.20 6.81 -4.70
CA ILE A 59 2.80 6.92 -5.08
C ILE A 59 1.97 7.09 -3.81
N GLN A 60 1.12 8.12 -3.81
CA GLN A 60 0.25 8.44 -2.68
C GLN A 60 -1.09 7.73 -2.78
N ARG A 61 -1.60 7.58 -3.98
CA ARG A 61 -2.86 6.86 -4.24
C ARG A 61 -2.97 6.40 -5.68
N PHE A 62 -3.79 5.38 -5.87
CA PHE A 62 -4.30 4.96 -7.18
C PHE A 62 -5.80 5.18 -7.17
N TYR A 63 -6.33 5.73 -8.25
CA TYR A 63 -7.78 5.96 -8.37
C TYR A 63 -8.24 5.80 -9.80
N ILE A 64 -9.54 5.60 -9.96
CA ILE A 64 -10.16 5.46 -11.28
C ILE A 64 -10.79 6.78 -11.68
N GLU A 65 -10.42 7.28 -12.85
CA GLU A 65 -11.01 8.45 -13.48
C GLU A 65 -11.16 8.18 -14.97
N ASN A 66 -12.36 8.44 -15.54
CA ASN A 66 -12.65 8.19 -16.95
C ASN A 66 -12.28 6.75 -17.37
N ARG A 67 -12.61 5.78 -16.53
CA ARG A 67 -12.36 4.34 -16.76
C ARG A 67 -10.87 3.96 -16.81
N LYS A 68 -10.00 4.85 -16.39
CA LYS A 68 -8.55 4.60 -16.34
C LYS A 68 -8.08 4.63 -14.90
N VAL A 69 -7.06 3.82 -14.61
CA VAL A 69 -6.39 3.84 -13.33
C VAL A 69 -5.28 4.87 -13.40
N LEU A 70 -5.28 5.77 -12.44
CA LEU A 70 -4.26 6.81 -12.30
C LEU A 70 -3.47 6.59 -11.01
N ALA A 71 -2.16 6.84 -11.07
CA ALA A 71 -1.27 6.84 -9.92
C ALA A 71 -0.80 8.26 -9.65
N GLU A 72 -1.10 8.77 -8.46
CA GLU A 72 -0.75 10.13 -8.06
C GLU A 72 0.49 10.14 -7.19
N THR A 73 1.49 10.93 -7.58
CA THR A 73 2.66 11.23 -6.75
C THR A 73 2.58 12.68 -6.28
N ALA A 74 3.57 13.14 -5.53
CA ALA A 74 3.62 14.53 -5.07
C ALA A 74 3.67 15.54 -6.22
N SER A 75 4.23 15.17 -7.36
CA SER A 75 4.49 16.08 -8.48
C SER A 75 3.71 15.76 -9.76
N GLN A 76 3.34 14.51 -9.99
CA GLN A 76 2.74 14.08 -11.25
C GLN A 76 1.70 12.98 -11.06
N THR A 77 0.85 12.83 -12.08
CA THR A 77 -0.13 11.76 -12.15
C THR A 77 0.14 10.93 -13.41
N TYR A 78 0.16 9.61 -13.25
CA TYR A 78 0.48 8.68 -14.33
C TYR A 78 -0.71 7.79 -14.64
N ASN A 79 -0.89 7.46 -15.92
CA ASN A 79 -1.83 6.43 -16.34
C ASN A 79 -1.22 5.05 -16.10
N ILE A 80 -1.97 4.17 -15.47
CA ILE A 80 -1.54 2.79 -15.18
C ILE A 80 -2.36 1.85 -16.05
N ASP A 81 -1.68 1.03 -16.83
CA ASP A 81 -2.31 0.10 -17.78
C ASP A 81 -2.66 -1.24 -17.10
N LEU A 82 -3.28 -1.16 -15.94
CA LEU A 82 -3.77 -2.28 -15.15
C LEU A 82 -5.12 -1.90 -14.55
N ARG A 83 -5.93 -2.89 -14.23
CA ARG A 83 -7.14 -2.67 -13.46
C ARG A 83 -6.80 -2.49 -11.99
N LEU A 84 -7.66 -1.79 -11.25
CA LEU A 84 -7.38 -1.45 -9.86
C LEU A 84 -7.14 -2.71 -8.98
N TYR A 85 -7.92 -3.78 -9.20
CA TYR A 85 -7.73 -5.02 -8.46
C TYR A 85 -6.37 -5.67 -8.75
N GLN A 86 -5.87 -5.55 -9.99
CA GLN A 86 -4.54 -6.06 -10.37
C GLN A 86 -3.43 -5.25 -9.70
N VAL A 87 -3.62 -3.94 -9.62
CA VAL A 87 -2.69 -3.06 -8.91
C VAL A 87 -2.60 -3.46 -7.44
N LEU A 88 -3.74 -3.64 -6.78
CA LEU A 88 -3.78 -4.02 -5.35
C LEU A 88 -3.03 -5.33 -5.08
N GLU A 89 -3.12 -6.30 -5.99
CA GLU A 89 -2.45 -7.61 -5.84
C GLU A 89 -0.93 -7.51 -5.80
N ILE A 90 -0.34 -6.53 -6.48
CA ILE A 90 1.12 -6.39 -6.58
C ILE A 90 1.71 -5.36 -5.60
N LEU A 91 0.87 -4.60 -4.91
CA LEU A 91 1.33 -3.53 -4.01
C LEU A 91 1.77 -4.07 -2.64
N PRO A 92 2.71 -3.36 -1.99
CA PRO A 92 3.05 -3.62 -0.59
C PRO A 92 1.85 -3.46 0.36
N THR A 93 1.98 -3.97 1.57
CA THR A 93 0.89 -3.98 2.57
C THR A 93 0.54 -2.60 3.12
N ASN A 94 1.36 -1.58 2.88
CA ASN A 94 1.07 -0.20 3.25
C ASN A 94 0.08 0.49 2.31
N PHE A 95 -0.39 -0.19 1.28
CA PHE A 95 -1.48 0.28 0.43
C PHE A 95 -2.77 -0.41 0.84
N ILE A 96 -3.81 0.38 1.03
CA ILE A 96 -5.13 -0.14 1.39
C ILE A 96 -6.21 0.41 0.45
N GLN A 97 -7.19 -0.42 0.17
CA GLN A 97 -8.35 0.02 -0.59
C GLN A 97 -9.32 0.76 0.33
N ILE A 98 -9.73 1.94 -0.07
CA ILE A 98 -10.62 2.81 0.71
C ILE A 98 -11.99 3.00 0.07
N SER A 99 -12.13 2.62 -1.19
CA SER A 99 -13.39 2.59 -1.93
C SER A 99 -13.26 1.63 -3.11
N GLN A 100 -14.33 1.41 -3.85
CA GLN A 100 -14.26 0.59 -5.07
C GLN A 100 -13.32 1.17 -6.12
N SER A 101 -13.07 2.47 -6.07
CA SER A 101 -12.30 3.19 -7.08
C SER A 101 -10.99 3.76 -6.59
N GLU A 102 -10.56 3.45 -5.37
CA GLU A 102 -9.37 4.10 -4.81
C GLU A 102 -8.59 3.22 -3.84
N ILE A 103 -7.26 3.26 -4.00
CA ILE A 103 -6.28 2.63 -3.10
C ILE A 103 -5.36 3.76 -2.61
N ILE A 104 -5.04 3.76 -1.33
CA ILE A 104 -4.22 4.81 -0.72
C ILE A 104 -2.98 4.20 -0.07
N ASN A 105 -1.88 4.96 -0.12
CA ASN A 105 -0.65 4.65 0.58
C ASN A 105 -0.74 5.23 2.00
N ILE A 106 -0.73 4.36 3.00
CA ILE A 106 -0.82 4.78 4.41
C ILE A 106 0.31 5.74 4.77
N ASN A 107 1.51 5.52 4.22
CA ASN A 107 2.68 6.36 4.50
C ASN A 107 2.56 7.77 3.90
N SER A 108 1.61 7.99 3.01
CA SER A 108 1.34 9.30 2.40
C SER A 108 0.25 10.09 3.11
N ILE A 109 -0.34 9.54 4.15
CA ILE A 109 -1.37 10.21 4.94
C ILE A 109 -0.72 11.27 5.82
N SER A 110 -1.22 12.52 5.71
CA SER A 110 -0.86 13.60 6.60
C SER A 110 -1.66 13.51 7.91
N HIS A 111 -2.97 13.47 7.78
CA HIS A 111 -3.88 13.38 8.92
C HIS A 111 -5.25 12.88 8.47
N LEU A 112 -6.07 12.55 9.43
CA LEU A 112 -7.43 12.05 9.25
C LEU A 112 -8.41 12.95 9.97
N LYS A 113 -9.63 13.05 9.43
CA LYS A 113 -10.74 13.72 10.12
C LYS A 113 -11.90 12.74 10.20
N LEU A 114 -12.32 12.45 11.42
CA LEU A 114 -13.50 11.61 11.67
C LEU A 114 -14.74 12.47 11.56
N THR A 115 -15.67 12.08 10.70
CA THR A 115 -16.89 12.87 10.48
C THR A 115 -18.06 12.31 11.30
N PRO A 116 -19.09 13.15 11.62
CA PRO A 116 -20.25 12.68 12.38
C PRO A 116 -21.05 11.57 11.69
N ASN A 117 -21.00 11.49 10.35
CA ASN A 117 -21.69 10.44 9.58
C ASN A 117 -20.91 9.11 9.50
N GLY A 118 -19.80 9.00 10.23
CA GLY A 118 -19.00 7.78 10.29
C GLY A 118 -17.99 7.59 9.18
N LEU A 119 -17.94 8.47 8.20
CA LEU A 119 -16.90 8.45 7.15
C LEU A 119 -15.60 9.06 7.67
N VAL A 120 -14.49 8.65 7.08
CA VAL A 120 -13.17 9.21 7.39
C VAL A 120 -12.71 10.06 6.21
N GLU A 121 -12.40 11.33 6.47
CA GLU A 121 -11.69 12.18 5.52
C GLU A 121 -10.20 11.91 5.66
N ILE A 122 -9.54 11.64 4.54
CA ILE A 122 -8.12 11.29 4.50
C ILE A 122 -7.36 12.39 3.77
N PHE A 123 -6.47 13.06 4.47
CA PHE A 123 -5.65 14.14 3.92
C PHE A 123 -4.25 13.61 3.61
N LEU A 124 -3.80 13.85 2.39
CA LEU A 124 -2.51 13.40 1.91
C LEU A 124 -1.45 14.50 2.04
N LYS A 125 -0.19 14.09 2.03
CA LYS A 125 0.95 15.01 2.18
C LYS A 125 1.08 16.01 1.04
N ASN A 126 0.50 15.73 -0.14
CA ASN A 126 0.47 16.66 -1.27
C ASN A 126 -0.73 17.62 -1.23
N GLU A 127 -1.40 17.77 -0.08
CA GLU A 127 -2.58 18.61 0.15
C GLU A 127 -3.87 18.12 -0.53
N SER A 128 -3.84 17.02 -1.26
CA SER A 128 -5.06 16.40 -1.76
C SER A 128 -5.77 15.66 -0.64
N PHE A 129 -7.06 15.40 -0.81
CA PHE A 129 -7.82 14.63 0.17
C PHE A 129 -8.86 13.74 -0.50
N THR A 130 -9.31 12.74 0.24
CA THR A 130 -10.33 11.81 -0.21
C THR A 130 -11.15 11.30 0.97
N TYR A 131 -12.19 10.51 0.68
CA TYR A 131 -13.06 9.93 1.70
C TYR A 131 -13.02 8.41 1.61
N SER A 132 -13.08 7.76 2.77
CA SER A 132 -13.37 6.33 2.82
C SER A 132 -14.81 6.06 2.44
N SER A 133 -15.07 4.95 1.75
CA SER A 133 -16.44 4.48 1.60
C SER A 133 -16.85 3.65 2.84
N ARG A 134 -18.15 3.63 3.15
CA ARG A 134 -18.67 2.87 4.30
C ARG A 134 -18.31 1.40 4.26
N ARG A 135 -18.30 0.82 3.06
CA ARG A 135 -17.98 -0.59 2.85
C ARG A 135 -16.58 -0.97 3.33
N TYR A 136 -15.63 -0.05 3.21
CA TYR A 136 -14.22 -0.29 3.56
C TYR A 136 -13.83 0.28 4.91
N LEU A 137 -14.75 0.92 5.61
CA LEU A 137 -14.45 1.65 6.85
C LEU A 137 -13.87 0.76 7.94
N LYS A 138 -14.40 -0.45 8.11
CA LYS A 138 -13.91 -1.38 9.13
C LYS A 138 -12.45 -1.74 8.89
N THR A 139 -12.11 -2.11 7.65
CA THR A 139 -10.74 -2.47 7.26
C THR A 139 -9.79 -1.29 7.46
N ILE A 140 -10.22 -0.08 7.09
CA ILE A 140 -9.44 1.15 7.27
C ILE A 140 -9.15 1.40 8.75
N LYS A 141 -10.17 1.30 9.60
CA LYS A 141 -10.00 1.52 11.05
C LYS A 141 -9.07 0.49 11.67
N GLU A 142 -9.18 -0.76 11.29
CA GLU A 142 -8.29 -1.82 11.77
C GLU A 142 -6.85 -1.55 11.34
N LYS A 143 -6.63 -1.22 10.07
CA LYS A 143 -5.28 -0.99 9.53
C LYS A 143 -4.63 0.25 10.12
N LEU A 144 -5.40 1.29 10.40
CA LEU A 144 -4.91 2.57 10.95
C LEU A 144 -5.02 2.62 12.48
N GLU A 145 -5.45 1.55 13.12
CA GLU A 145 -5.59 1.44 14.57
C GLU A 145 -6.49 2.52 15.19
N LEU A 146 -7.63 2.78 14.52
CA LEU A 146 -8.62 3.78 14.97
C LEU A 146 -9.70 3.17 15.87
#